data_14584132f161b89c27e941b214bb3915
#
_entry.id   14584132f161b89c27e941b214bb3915
#
_cell.length_a   1.000
_cell.length_b   1.000
_cell.length_c   1.000
_cell.angle_alpha   90.00
_cell.angle_beta   90.00
_cell.angle_gamma   90.00
#
_symmetry.space_group_name_H-M   'P 1'
#
loop_
_entity.id
_entity.type
_entity.pdbx_description
1 polymer ?
#
loop_
_entity_poly.entity_id
_entity_poly.type
_entity_poly.pdbx_seq_one_letter_code
_entity_poly.pdbx_strand_id
1 'polypeptide(L)'
;MNNNIRAKKSLGQNFLRDIHYLEKIADAAQVGLEDRVLEIGPGLGHLTGVLVKRAKKVLALELDERLIPLLQQEFGEGQSIEILHADALEYAYGSLPGKWKVVANLPYYISTPIIQKLIAHRGKFVSLTLMLQKEVAVRIASPPGNKDYGYLSVLVQLYAKPKIEFVVPPDAFTPQPEVDSAVVTLVIRDQPAVSLADENFFIRVVKAAFSQRRKTLRNALKQLEVNGEKMQQVLSKTGIDLGRRAETLSVEEFGRLADFLGS
;
A
#
# COMPACT_ATOMS: atom_id res chain seq x y z
N MET A 1 -5.47 1.80 32.10
CA MET A 1 -4.19 1.09 32.21
C MET A 1 -3.06 2.08 32.07
N ASN A 2 -2.12 2.14 33.02
CA ASN A 2 -0.96 3.04 32.96
C ASN A 2 0.13 2.42 32.09
N ASN A 3 -0.07 2.37 30.80
CA ASN A 3 0.98 1.90 29.90
C ASN A 3 1.95 3.05 29.62
N ASN A 4 2.99 3.12 30.43
CA ASN A 4 4.07 4.12 30.36
C ASN A 4 5.02 3.87 29.15
N ILE A 5 4.55 3.17 28.09
CA ILE A 5 5.34 2.95 26.88
C ILE A 5 5.32 4.21 26.04
N ARG A 6 6.49 4.84 25.95
CA ARG A 6 6.71 5.98 25.08
C ARG A 6 6.88 5.52 23.63
N ALA A 7 6.25 6.25 22.71
CA ALA A 7 6.44 6.05 21.29
C ALA A 7 7.94 6.11 20.90
N LYS A 8 8.38 5.15 20.10
CA LYS A 8 9.76 5.05 19.63
C LYS A 8 9.89 5.81 18.32
N LYS A 9 10.57 6.97 18.36
CA LYS A 9 10.77 7.84 17.18
C LYS A 9 11.42 7.09 16.00
N SER A 10 12.38 6.20 16.27
CA SER A 10 13.05 5.41 15.24
C SER A 10 12.14 4.42 14.51
N LEU A 11 10.95 4.11 15.07
CA LEU A 11 9.92 3.29 14.45
C LEU A 11 8.76 4.13 13.90
N GLY A 12 8.86 5.47 13.93
CA GLY A 12 7.82 6.37 13.42
C GLY A 12 6.44 6.18 14.09
N GLN A 13 6.41 5.78 15.36
CA GLN A 13 5.18 5.44 16.06
C GLN A 13 4.32 6.68 16.34
N ASN A 14 3.10 6.70 15.79
CA ASN A 14 2.02 7.64 16.12
C ASN A 14 0.76 6.79 16.41
N PHE A 15 0.36 6.73 17.70
CA PHE A 15 -0.74 5.88 18.11
C PHE A 15 -2.07 6.61 17.93
N LEU A 16 -2.93 6.09 17.06
CA LEU A 16 -4.31 6.53 16.94
C LEU A 16 -5.09 6.07 18.19
N ARG A 17 -5.77 7.00 18.89
CA ARG A 17 -6.52 6.71 20.11
C ARG A 17 -8.00 7.00 20.01
N ASP A 18 -8.39 7.86 19.08
CA ASP A 18 -9.78 8.24 18.89
C ASP A 18 -10.59 7.06 18.38
N ILE A 19 -11.50 6.56 19.23
CA ILE A 19 -12.36 5.41 18.94
C ILE A 19 -13.21 5.63 17.69
N HIS A 20 -13.64 6.86 17.42
CA HIS A 20 -14.42 7.18 16.25
C HIS A 20 -13.66 6.86 14.96
N TYR A 21 -12.37 7.21 14.87
CA TYR A 21 -11.57 6.88 13.70
C TYR A 21 -11.22 5.39 13.64
N LEU A 22 -10.99 4.72 14.78
CA LEU A 22 -10.74 3.28 14.81
C LEU A 22 -11.93 2.49 14.25
N GLU A 23 -13.15 2.83 14.67
CA GLU A 23 -14.37 2.23 14.14
C GLU A 23 -14.55 2.53 12.65
N LYS A 24 -14.34 3.78 12.22
CA LYS A 24 -14.40 4.15 10.79
C LYS A 24 -13.40 3.39 9.92
N ILE A 25 -12.20 3.07 10.43
CA ILE A 25 -11.21 2.25 9.70
C ILE A 25 -11.76 0.84 9.50
N ALA A 26 -12.31 0.23 10.55
CA ALA A 26 -12.89 -1.11 10.46
C ALA A 26 -14.12 -1.14 9.53
N ASP A 27 -14.94 -0.07 9.53
CA ASP A 27 -16.08 0.10 8.60
C ASP A 27 -15.59 0.24 7.15
N ALA A 28 -14.57 1.07 6.89
CA ALA A 28 -13.97 1.23 5.57
C ALA A 28 -13.40 -0.09 5.04
N ALA A 29 -12.79 -0.90 5.93
CA ALA A 29 -12.30 -2.24 5.61
C ALA A 29 -13.43 -3.26 5.43
N GLN A 30 -14.69 -2.90 5.78
CA GLN A 30 -15.84 -3.80 5.74
C GLN A 30 -15.56 -5.12 6.46
N VAL A 31 -14.94 -5.05 7.66
CA VAL A 31 -14.58 -6.24 8.43
C VAL A 31 -15.85 -6.90 8.98
N GLY A 32 -16.03 -8.19 8.70
CA GLY A 32 -17.15 -9.02 9.13
C GLY A 32 -16.71 -10.33 9.76
N LEU A 33 -17.68 -11.06 10.37
CA LEU A 33 -17.46 -12.26 11.19
C LEU A 33 -16.82 -13.45 10.45
N GLU A 34 -16.80 -13.43 9.13
CA GLU A 34 -16.14 -14.48 8.33
C GLU A 34 -14.75 -14.08 7.83
N ASP A 35 -14.34 -12.82 8.07
CA ASP A 35 -13.10 -12.31 7.55
C ASP A 35 -11.89 -12.72 8.39
N ARG A 36 -10.79 -12.99 7.70
CA ARG A 36 -9.45 -13.04 8.27
C ARG A 36 -8.78 -11.70 8.04
N VAL A 37 -8.32 -11.07 9.11
CA VAL A 37 -7.69 -9.75 9.08
C VAL A 37 -6.23 -9.87 9.45
N LEU A 38 -5.37 -9.33 8.59
CA LEU A 38 -3.97 -9.09 8.87
C LEU A 38 -3.81 -7.64 9.31
N GLU A 39 -3.42 -7.42 10.55
CA GLU A 39 -3.06 -6.11 11.08
C GLU A 39 -1.53 -5.94 11.05
N ILE A 40 -1.04 -4.84 10.48
CA ILE A 40 0.39 -4.51 10.48
C ILE A 40 0.61 -3.31 11.41
N GLY A 41 1.44 -3.51 12.45
CA GLY A 41 1.74 -2.52 13.46
C GLY A 41 0.56 -2.25 14.40
N PRO A 42 0.07 -3.25 15.18
CA PRO A 42 -1.02 -3.05 16.14
C PRO A 42 -0.70 -1.98 17.19
N GLY A 43 0.58 -1.74 17.48
CA GLY A 43 1.01 -0.75 18.43
C GLY A 43 0.47 -1.04 19.84
N LEU A 44 -0.31 -0.11 20.40
CA LEU A 44 -0.95 -0.30 21.70
C LEU A 44 -2.24 -1.13 21.65
N GLY A 45 -2.62 -1.68 20.51
CA GLY A 45 -3.77 -2.57 20.34
C GLY A 45 -5.13 -1.87 20.21
N HIS A 46 -5.17 -0.55 20.04
CA HIS A 46 -6.45 0.16 19.94
C HIS A 46 -7.27 -0.29 18.74
N LEU A 47 -6.66 -0.38 17.57
CA LEU A 47 -7.33 -0.88 16.35
C LEU A 47 -7.58 -2.39 16.45
N THR A 48 -6.61 -3.14 16.99
CA THR A 48 -6.75 -4.58 17.28
C THR A 48 -8.02 -4.87 18.07
N GLY A 49 -8.30 -4.09 19.12
CA GLY A 49 -9.49 -4.24 19.97
C GLY A 49 -10.81 -4.06 19.22
N VAL A 50 -10.84 -3.29 18.15
CA VAL A 50 -12.00 -3.16 17.24
C VAL A 50 -12.08 -4.36 16.30
N LEU A 51 -10.92 -4.76 15.73
CA LEU A 51 -10.85 -5.83 14.73
C LEU A 51 -11.22 -7.20 15.31
N VAL A 52 -10.76 -7.55 16.51
CA VAL A 52 -11.06 -8.86 17.14
C VAL A 52 -12.54 -9.05 17.47
N LYS A 53 -13.30 -7.97 17.66
CA LYS A 53 -14.76 -8.03 17.88
C LYS A 53 -15.56 -8.26 16.59
N ARG A 54 -14.96 -8.00 15.44
CA ARG A 54 -15.63 -8.00 14.14
C ARG A 54 -15.18 -9.13 13.22
N ALA A 55 -13.90 -9.56 13.34
CA ALA A 55 -13.29 -10.54 12.45
C ALA A 55 -13.39 -11.96 12.99
N LYS A 56 -13.36 -12.95 12.10
CA LYS A 56 -13.21 -14.35 12.41
C LYS A 56 -11.85 -14.67 13.02
N LYS A 57 -10.81 -14.10 12.45
CA LYS A 57 -9.42 -14.25 12.91
C LYS A 57 -8.64 -12.96 12.62
N VAL A 58 -7.84 -12.53 13.57
CA VAL A 58 -6.85 -11.46 13.42
C VAL A 58 -5.46 -12.06 13.51
N LEU A 59 -4.57 -11.70 12.59
CA LEU A 59 -3.13 -11.91 12.69
C LEU A 59 -2.47 -10.55 12.80
N ALA A 60 -1.81 -10.27 13.91
CA ALA A 60 -1.16 -8.99 14.17
C ALA A 60 0.37 -9.13 14.08
N LEU A 61 1.02 -8.37 13.20
CA LEU A 61 2.48 -8.33 13.06
C LEU A 61 3.02 -7.06 13.73
N GLU A 62 3.81 -7.21 14.79
CA GLU A 62 4.43 -6.11 15.52
C GLU A 62 5.95 -6.24 15.50
N LEU A 63 6.63 -5.13 15.17
CA LEU A 63 8.08 -5.06 15.14
C LEU A 63 8.69 -4.68 16.49
N ASP A 64 7.95 -3.92 17.30
CA ASP A 64 8.41 -3.47 18.62
C ASP A 64 8.17 -4.55 19.68
N GLU A 65 9.21 -5.31 20.01
CA GLU A 65 9.16 -6.40 21.00
C GLU A 65 8.59 -5.98 22.38
N ARG A 66 8.71 -4.69 22.74
CA ARG A 66 8.19 -4.16 24.03
C ARG A 66 6.66 -4.19 24.09
N LEU A 67 5.99 -4.18 22.92
CA LEU A 67 4.54 -4.16 22.82
C LEU A 67 3.92 -5.57 22.82
N ILE A 68 4.70 -6.59 22.46
CA ILE A 68 4.20 -7.98 22.41
C ILE A 68 3.59 -8.46 23.74
N PRO A 69 4.28 -8.34 24.89
CA PRO A 69 3.70 -8.78 26.16
C PRO A 69 2.41 -8.03 26.53
N LEU A 70 2.30 -6.76 26.18
CA LEU A 70 1.10 -5.96 26.45
C LEU A 70 -0.08 -6.41 25.60
N LEU A 71 0.17 -6.64 24.30
CA LEU A 71 -0.85 -7.14 23.38
C LEU A 71 -1.32 -8.54 23.80
N GLN A 72 -0.39 -9.42 24.20
CA GLN A 72 -0.72 -10.75 24.72
C GLN A 72 -1.52 -10.68 26.04
N GLN A 73 -1.18 -9.77 26.94
CA GLN A 73 -1.95 -9.55 28.17
C GLN A 73 -3.36 -9.00 27.91
N GLU A 74 -3.50 -8.07 26.95
CA GLU A 74 -4.78 -7.42 26.62
C GLU A 74 -5.73 -8.37 25.89
N PHE A 75 -5.20 -9.15 24.93
CA PHE A 75 -6.02 -9.97 24.05
C PHE A 75 -5.99 -11.46 24.40
N GLY A 76 -5.04 -11.93 25.21
CA GLY A 76 -4.99 -13.21 25.89
C GLY A 76 -5.03 -14.46 25.01
N GLU A 77 -4.92 -15.64 25.65
CA GLU A 77 -5.16 -16.92 25.01
C GLU A 77 -6.68 -17.19 24.88
N GLY A 78 -7.11 -17.64 23.71
CA GLY A 78 -8.51 -18.01 23.44
C GLY A 78 -9.32 -16.99 22.65
N GLN A 79 -8.78 -15.83 22.34
CA GLN A 79 -9.39 -14.91 21.38
C GLN A 79 -9.02 -15.32 19.94
N SER A 80 -9.82 -14.87 18.96
CA SER A 80 -9.58 -15.11 17.53
C SER A 80 -8.40 -14.29 16.99
N ILE A 81 -7.30 -14.18 17.78
CA ILE A 81 -6.12 -13.39 17.46
C ILE A 81 -4.82 -14.17 17.65
N GLU A 82 -3.89 -13.92 16.76
CA GLU A 82 -2.51 -14.38 16.83
C GLU A 82 -1.58 -13.16 16.72
N ILE A 83 -0.68 -12.98 17.68
CA ILE A 83 0.24 -11.86 17.73
C ILE A 83 1.64 -12.38 17.48
N LEU A 84 2.30 -11.87 16.45
CA LEU A 84 3.66 -12.26 16.07
C LEU A 84 4.62 -11.08 16.18
N HIS A 85 5.75 -11.32 16.81
CA HIS A 85 6.92 -10.43 16.69
C HIS A 85 7.52 -10.64 15.30
N ALA A 86 7.29 -9.71 14.37
CA ALA A 86 7.71 -9.86 12.99
C ALA A 86 7.89 -8.52 12.28
N ASP A 87 8.87 -8.45 11.38
CA ASP A 87 8.99 -7.36 10.43
C ASP A 87 8.05 -7.61 9.24
N ALA A 88 7.11 -6.69 9.01
CA ALA A 88 6.19 -6.75 7.89
C ALA A 88 6.91 -6.72 6.52
N LEU A 89 8.12 -6.17 6.44
CA LEU A 89 8.93 -6.19 5.22
C LEU A 89 9.58 -7.56 4.98
N GLU A 90 9.75 -8.39 6.00
CA GLU A 90 10.38 -9.71 5.89
C GLU A 90 9.35 -10.85 5.99
N TYR A 91 8.14 -10.57 6.45
CA TYR A 91 7.11 -11.58 6.64
C TYR A 91 6.76 -12.32 5.33
N ALA A 92 6.62 -13.65 5.43
CA ALA A 92 6.32 -14.54 4.30
C ALA A 92 4.82 -14.58 3.98
N TYR A 93 4.26 -13.52 3.42
CA TYR A 93 2.82 -13.43 3.10
C TYR A 93 2.30 -14.58 2.23
N GLY A 94 3.17 -15.20 1.42
CA GLY A 94 2.84 -16.36 0.59
C GLY A 94 2.35 -17.57 1.39
N SER A 95 2.76 -17.71 2.66
CA SER A 95 2.35 -18.82 3.54
C SER A 95 0.96 -18.67 4.13
N LEU A 96 0.33 -17.50 4.05
CA LEU A 96 -1.00 -17.24 4.60
C LEU A 96 -2.05 -18.18 3.97
N PRO A 97 -2.87 -18.88 4.79
CA PRO A 97 -3.92 -19.76 4.27
C PRO A 97 -5.13 -18.95 3.80
N GLY A 98 -5.53 -19.14 2.54
CA GLY A 98 -6.71 -18.48 1.96
C GLY A 98 -6.52 -17.00 1.68
N LYS A 99 -7.60 -16.22 1.76
CA LYS A 99 -7.64 -14.78 1.49
C LYS A 99 -7.79 -13.99 2.78
N TRP A 100 -7.15 -12.82 2.83
CA TRP A 100 -7.12 -11.94 3.99
C TRP A 100 -7.49 -10.50 3.60
N LYS A 101 -8.05 -9.76 4.52
CA LYS A 101 -8.11 -8.29 4.47
C LYS A 101 -6.93 -7.74 5.26
N VAL A 102 -6.21 -6.77 4.72
CA VAL A 102 -5.16 -6.07 5.47
C VAL A 102 -5.75 -4.78 6.04
N VAL A 103 -5.54 -4.54 7.32
CA VAL A 103 -5.92 -3.28 7.98
C VAL A 103 -4.71 -2.79 8.75
N ALA A 104 -4.26 -1.56 8.50
CA ALA A 104 -3.03 -1.07 9.13
C ALA A 104 -2.99 0.45 9.28
N ASN A 105 -2.46 0.91 10.42
CA ASN A 105 -1.92 2.24 10.59
C ASN A 105 -0.41 2.19 10.35
N LEU A 106 0.04 2.43 9.12
CA LEU A 106 1.43 2.23 8.74
C LEU A 106 2.34 3.38 9.19
N PRO A 107 3.53 3.08 9.75
CA PRO A 107 4.56 4.10 9.94
C PRO A 107 4.92 4.74 8.61
N TYR A 108 4.97 6.08 8.56
CA TYR A 108 5.06 6.82 7.31
C TYR A 108 6.31 6.50 6.49
N TYR A 109 7.46 6.29 7.15
CA TYR A 109 8.75 6.07 6.48
C TYR A 109 8.85 4.72 5.75
N ILE A 110 8.01 3.72 6.11
CA ILE A 110 8.00 2.39 5.48
C ILE A 110 6.71 2.08 4.71
N SER A 111 5.76 3.02 4.64
CA SER A 111 4.45 2.77 4.01
C SER A 111 4.59 2.34 2.54
N THR A 112 5.43 3.02 1.76
CA THR A 112 5.65 2.67 0.34
C THR A 112 6.26 1.28 0.15
N PRO A 113 7.36 0.87 0.82
CA PRO A 113 7.86 -0.50 0.74
C PRO A 113 6.85 -1.57 1.15
N ILE A 114 6.08 -1.33 2.23
CA ILE A 114 5.04 -2.26 2.67
C ILE A 114 3.96 -2.41 1.59
N ILE A 115 3.46 -1.31 1.01
CA ILE A 115 2.46 -1.36 -0.06
C ILE A 115 2.99 -2.16 -1.25
N GLN A 116 4.23 -1.94 -1.67
CA GLN A 116 4.85 -2.69 -2.77
C GLN A 116 4.92 -4.19 -2.46
N LYS A 117 5.30 -4.56 -1.24
CA LYS A 117 5.36 -5.95 -0.80
C LYS A 117 3.98 -6.59 -0.74
N LEU A 118 2.97 -5.90 -0.22
CA LEU A 118 1.59 -6.39 -0.20
C LEU A 118 1.04 -6.59 -1.62
N ILE A 119 1.26 -5.65 -2.53
CA ILE A 119 0.87 -5.77 -3.94
C ILE A 119 1.58 -6.93 -4.64
N ALA A 120 2.85 -7.18 -4.33
CA ALA A 120 3.56 -8.36 -4.87
C ALA A 120 2.93 -9.69 -4.40
N HIS A 121 2.31 -9.69 -3.20
CA HIS A 121 1.60 -10.86 -2.66
C HIS A 121 0.07 -10.74 -2.78
N ARG A 122 -0.45 -9.90 -3.68
CA ARG A 122 -1.87 -9.58 -3.90
C ARG A 122 -2.78 -10.81 -3.97
N GLY A 123 -2.26 -11.93 -4.46
CA GLY A 123 -2.97 -13.20 -4.50
C GLY A 123 -3.46 -13.71 -3.13
N LYS A 124 -2.95 -13.19 -2.02
CA LYS A 124 -3.35 -13.51 -0.65
C LYS A 124 -4.37 -12.55 -0.06
N PHE A 125 -4.70 -11.46 -0.77
CA PHE A 125 -5.51 -10.40 -0.20
C PHE A 125 -6.79 -10.16 -0.99
N VAL A 126 -7.85 -9.71 -0.29
CA VAL A 126 -9.10 -9.20 -0.86
C VAL A 126 -9.01 -7.68 -0.99
N SER A 127 -8.55 -7.05 0.08
CA SER A 127 -8.40 -5.59 0.17
C SER A 127 -7.31 -5.20 1.15
N LEU A 128 -6.77 -3.99 0.96
CA LEU A 128 -5.82 -3.38 1.87
C LEU A 128 -6.41 -2.03 2.30
N THR A 129 -6.80 -1.88 3.57
CA THR A 129 -7.27 -0.62 4.16
C THR A 129 -6.15 -0.05 5.01
N LEU A 130 -5.52 1.00 4.51
CA LEU A 130 -4.28 1.53 5.05
C LEU A 130 -4.44 2.99 5.45
N MET A 131 -3.99 3.34 6.65
CA MET A 131 -3.82 4.74 7.05
C MET A 131 -2.38 5.15 6.76
N LEU A 132 -2.22 6.23 5.99
CA LEU A 132 -0.97 6.73 5.42
C LEU A 132 -0.91 8.25 5.60
N GLN A 133 0.26 8.87 5.35
CA GLN A 133 0.29 10.31 5.10
C GLN A 133 -0.67 10.65 3.95
N LYS A 134 -1.42 11.73 4.10
CA LYS A 134 -2.43 12.18 3.12
C LYS A 134 -1.85 12.31 1.71
N GLU A 135 -0.61 12.84 1.59
CA GLU A 135 0.03 12.97 0.27
C GLU A 135 0.29 11.62 -0.40
N VAL A 136 0.62 10.56 0.38
CA VAL A 136 0.84 9.22 -0.17
C VAL A 136 -0.49 8.60 -0.62
N ALA A 137 -1.56 8.76 0.15
CA ALA A 137 -2.91 8.33 -0.22
C ALA A 137 -3.40 9.03 -1.50
N VAL A 138 -3.21 10.36 -1.58
CA VAL A 138 -3.53 11.16 -2.77
C VAL A 138 -2.74 10.67 -3.98
N ARG A 139 -1.43 10.44 -3.82
CA ARG A 139 -0.58 9.91 -4.89
C ARG A 139 -1.09 8.58 -5.42
N ILE A 140 -1.42 7.63 -4.55
CA ILE A 140 -1.94 6.31 -4.92
C ILE A 140 -3.24 6.42 -5.73
N ALA A 141 -4.14 7.32 -5.33
CA ALA A 141 -5.46 7.48 -5.94
C ALA A 141 -5.48 8.46 -7.13
N SER A 142 -4.39 9.17 -7.39
CA SER A 142 -4.34 10.19 -8.46
C SER A 142 -4.50 9.56 -9.84
N PRO A 143 -5.32 10.16 -10.75
CA PRO A 143 -5.43 9.75 -12.14
C PRO A 143 -4.24 10.27 -12.97
N PRO A 144 -4.01 9.73 -14.18
CA PRO A 144 -3.04 10.26 -15.14
C PRO A 144 -3.29 11.76 -15.42
N GLY A 145 -2.22 12.49 -15.68
CA GLY A 145 -2.26 13.94 -15.91
C GLY A 145 -2.24 14.79 -14.64
N ASN A 146 -2.38 14.18 -13.47
CA ASN A 146 -2.26 14.88 -12.19
C ASN A 146 -0.79 14.95 -11.74
N LYS A 147 -0.41 16.08 -11.10
CA LYS A 147 0.97 16.28 -10.57
C LYS A 147 1.39 15.25 -9.52
N ASP A 148 0.42 14.65 -8.81
CA ASP A 148 0.66 13.65 -7.76
C ASP A 148 0.72 12.22 -8.30
N TYR A 149 0.32 12.01 -9.58
CA TYR A 149 0.43 10.73 -10.24
C TYR A 149 1.90 10.32 -10.44
N GLY A 150 2.23 9.08 -10.08
CA GLY A 150 3.60 8.60 -10.10
C GLY A 150 3.72 7.08 -10.18
N TYR A 151 4.94 6.58 -10.02
CA TYR A 151 5.21 5.14 -10.03
C TYR A 151 4.27 4.34 -9.11
N LEU A 152 4.05 4.82 -7.87
CA LEU A 152 3.19 4.12 -6.91
C LEU A 152 1.71 4.12 -7.35
N SER A 153 1.25 5.19 -8.02
CA SER A 153 -0.09 5.26 -8.61
C SER A 153 -0.28 4.16 -9.66
N VAL A 154 0.65 4.06 -10.62
CA VAL A 154 0.62 3.05 -11.70
C VAL A 154 0.66 1.65 -11.11
N LEU A 155 1.61 1.38 -10.20
CA LEU A 155 1.78 0.06 -9.58
C LEU A 155 0.50 -0.39 -8.86
N VAL A 156 -0.07 0.48 -8.03
CA VAL A 156 -1.28 0.15 -7.26
C VAL A 156 -2.47 0.02 -8.19
N GLN A 157 -2.69 0.95 -9.13
CA GLN A 157 -3.86 0.95 -10.00
C GLN A 157 -3.85 -0.19 -11.02
N LEU A 158 -2.69 -0.74 -11.34
CA LEU A 158 -2.59 -1.97 -12.13
C LEU A 158 -3.28 -3.14 -11.42
N TYR A 159 -3.11 -3.29 -10.11
CA TYR A 159 -3.54 -4.48 -9.36
C TYR A 159 -4.69 -4.24 -8.38
N ALA A 160 -5.04 -2.98 -8.11
CA ALA A 160 -6.10 -2.62 -7.17
C ALA A 160 -6.90 -1.41 -7.65
N LYS A 161 -8.07 -1.21 -7.02
CA LYS A 161 -8.90 0.00 -7.18
C LYS A 161 -8.74 0.83 -5.90
N PRO A 162 -7.97 1.92 -5.92
CA PRO A 162 -7.80 2.79 -4.76
C PRO A 162 -9.02 3.68 -4.55
N LYS A 163 -9.40 3.89 -3.28
CA LYS A 163 -10.41 4.84 -2.85
C LYS A 163 -9.95 5.50 -1.56
N ILE A 164 -9.85 6.83 -1.53
CA ILE A 164 -9.65 7.57 -0.28
C ILE A 164 -10.99 7.58 0.46
N GLU A 165 -11.00 7.05 1.68
CA GLU A 165 -12.22 6.93 2.48
C GLU A 165 -12.46 8.20 3.29
N PHE A 166 -11.44 8.66 4.03
CA PHE A 166 -11.50 9.89 4.83
C PHE A 166 -10.11 10.36 5.25
N VAL A 167 -10.06 11.60 5.73
CA VAL A 167 -8.85 12.23 6.30
C VAL A 167 -8.91 12.14 7.83
N VAL A 168 -7.75 11.94 8.46
CA VAL A 168 -7.58 11.91 9.92
C VAL A 168 -6.59 13.02 10.29
N PRO A 169 -7.02 13.99 11.12
CA PRO A 169 -6.15 15.09 11.52
C PRO A 169 -5.09 14.67 12.56
N PRO A 170 -4.01 15.44 12.71
CA PRO A 170 -2.91 15.10 13.63
C PRO A 170 -3.31 14.95 15.10
N ASP A 171 -4.31 15.67 15.57
CA ASP A 171 -4.78 15.67 16.96
C ASP A 171 -5.43 14.34 17.39
N ALA A 172 -5.81 13.48 16.43
CA ALA A 172 -6.27 12.11 16.70
C ALA A 172 -5.15 11.17 17.19
N PHE A 173 -3.88 11.59 17.13
CA PHE A 173 -2.71 10.75 17.42
C PHE A 173 -1.94 11.21 18.65
N THR A 174 -1.23 10.26 19.26
CA THR A 174 -0.24 10.55 20.33
C THR A 174 1.02 9.70 20.08
N PRO A 175 2.20 10.33 19.84
CA PRO A 175 2.39 11.76 19.57
C PRO A 175 1.71 12.21 18.29
N GLN A 176 1.45 13.51 18.16
CA GLN A 176 0.87 14.09 16.94
C GLN A 176 1.89 14.08 15.81
N PRO A 177 1.53 13.60 14.60
CA PRO A 177 2.34 13.77 13.40
C PRO A 177 2.31 15.23 12.91
N GLU A 178 3.25 15.57 12.04
CA GLU A 178 3.34 16.95 11.47
C GLU A 178 2.32 17.21 10.35
N VAL A 179 1.71 16.15 9.80
CA VAL A 179 0.83 16.21 8.62
C VAL A 179 -0.44 15.39 8.82
N ASP A 180 -1.48 15.72 8.06
CA ASP A 180 -2.69 14.92 8.00
C ASP A 180 -2.39 13.49 7.53
N SER A 181 -3.16 12.54 8.07
CA SER A 181 -3.27 11.18 7.56
C SER A 181 -4.50 11.03 6.68
N ALA A 182 -4.53 9.98 5.88
CA ALA A 182 -5.75 9.56 5.19
C ALA A 182 -5.85 8.04 5.19
N VAL A 183 -7.07 7.55 5.28
CA VAL A 183 -7.39 6.14 5.12
C VAL A 183 -7.73 5.90 3.65
N VAL A 184 -7.04 4.95 3.04
CA VAL A 184 -7.25 4.50 1.66
C VAL A 184 -7.55 3.02 1.64
N THR A 185 -8.59 2.62 0.93
CA THR A 185 -8.90 1.22 0.65
C THR A 185 -8.48 0.88 -0.78
N LEU A 186 -7.68 -0.18 -0.90
CA LEU A 186 -7.21 -0.75 -2.16
C LEU A 186 -7.93 -2.09 -2.34
N VAL A 187 -8.99 -2.12 -3.14
CA VAL A 187 -9.69 -3.38 -3.47
C VAL A 187 -8.87 -4.11 -4.54
N ILE A 188 -8.36 -5.28 -4.20
CA ILE A 188 -7.53 -6.07 -5.12
C ILE A 188 -8.38 -6.53 -6.30
N ARG A 189 -7.85 -6.38 -7.51
CA ARG A 189 -8.49 -6.84 -8.74
C ARG A 189 -8.31 -8.35 -8.90
N ASP A 190 -9.30 -9.04 -9.45
CA ASP A 190 -9.18 -10.45 -9.85
C ASP A 190 -8.18 -10.63 -11.00
N GLN A 191 -8.15 -9.67 -11.91
CA GLN A 191 -7.17 -9.56 -12.99
C GLN A 191 -6.55 -8.16 -12.99
N PRO A 192 -5.29 -8.01 -13.38
CA PRO A 192 -4.67 -6.70 -13.56
C PRO A 192 -5.50 -5.79 -14.48
N ALA A 193 -5.41 -4.48 -14.32
CA ALA A 193 -6.13 -3.50 -15.15
C ALA A 193 -5.80 -3.62 -16.64
N VAL A 194 -4.62 -4.14 -16.96
CA VAL A 194 -4.15 -4.46 -18.31
C VAL A 194 -3.40 -5.79 -18.28
N SER A 195 -3.62 -6.63 -19.31
CA SER A 195 -2.83 -7.84 -19.50
C SER A 195 -1.42 -7.45 -19.97
N LEU A 196 -0.41 -8.09 -19.41
CA LEU A 196 1.00 -7.81 -19.66
C LEU A 196 1.72 -9.08 -20.10
N ALA A 197 2.56 -8.98 -21.12
CA ALA A 197 3.41 -10.08 -21.55
C ALA A 197 4.52 -10.38 -20.52
N ASP A 198 5.09 -9.33 -19.90
CA ASP A 198 6.11 -9.41 -18.85
C ASP A 198 5.87 -8.34 -17.76
N GLU A 199 5.32 -8.76 -16.60
CA GLU A 199 5.08 -7.86 -15.45
C GLU A 199 6.39 -7.23 -14.92
N ASN A 200 7.51 -7.97 -14.95
CA ASN A 200 8.78 -7.46 -14.46
C ASN A 200 9.33 -6.36 -15.37
N PHE A 201 9.22 -6.58 -16.67
CA PHE A 201 9.61 -5.55 -17.64
C PHE A 201 8.72 -4.31 -17.54
N PHE A 202 7.41 -4.47 -17.41
CA PHE A 202 6.47 -3.37 -17.16
C PHE A 202 6.91 -2.54 -15.95
N ILE A 203 7.21 -3.18 -14.81
CA ILE A 203 7.67 -2.48 -13.60
C ILE A 203 8.96 -1.70 -13.87
N ARG A 204 9.91 -2.27 -14.64
CA ARG A 204 11.14 -1.57 -15.03
C ARG A 204 10.85 -0.36 -15.90
N VAL A 205 9.95 -0.48 -16.88
CA VAL A 205 9.53 0.63 -17.75
C VAL A 205 8.92 1.76 -16.93
N VAL A 206 7.98 1.46 -16.02
CA VAL A 206 7.34 2.46 -15.17
C VAL A 206 8.35 3.12 -14.23
N LYS A 207 9.22 2.35 -13.58
CA LYS A 207 10.29 2.91 -12.72
C LYS A 207 11.22 3.85 -13.50
N ALA A 208 11.64 3.42 -14.69
CA ALA A 208 12.48 4.22 -15.57
C ALA A 208 11.78 5.53 -15.98
N ALA A 209 10.52 5.45 -16.40
CA ALA A 209 9.74 6.61 -16.82
C ALA A 209 9.61 7.66 -15.69
N PHE A 210 9.39 7.24 -14.45
CA PHE A 210 9.26 8.14 -13.30
C PHE A 210 10.58 8.49 -12.59
N SER A 211 11.73 7.95 -13.02
CA SER A 211 13.02 8.25 -12.40
C SER A 211 13.42 9.72 -12.53
N GLN A 212 12.93 10.41 -13.56
CA GLN A 212 13.26 11.79 -13.88
C GLN A 212 12.00 12.60 -14.21
N ARG A 213 11.30 13.11 -13.20
CA ARG A 213 9.99 13.81 -13.33
C ARG A 213 9.95 14.93 -14.41
N ARG A 214 11.05 15.67 -14.62
CA ARG A 214 11.09 16.79 -15.56
C ARG A 214 11.49 16.40 -16.99
N LYS A 215 11.81 15.14 -17.24
CA LYS A 215 12.24 14.66 -18.56
C LYS A 215 11.08 14.02 -19.32
N THR A 216 11.21 14.03 -20.66
CA THR A 216 10.31 13.28 -21.54
C THR A 216 10.55 11.78 -21.42
N LEU A 217 9.57 10.97 -21.82
CA LEU A 217 9.70 9.51 -21.88
C LEU A 217 10.94 9.07 -22.67
N ARG A 218 11.20 9.70 -23.83
CA ARG A 218 12.39 9.41 -24.64
C ARG A 218 13.68 9.47 -23.83
N ASN A 219 13.83 10.47 -22.98
CA ASN A 219 15.03 10.62 -22.17
C ASN A 219 15.04 9.72 -20.94
N ALA A 220 13.89 9.52 -20.29
CA ALA A 220 13.77 8.69 -19.11
C ALA A 220 14.01 7.19 -19.43
N LEU A 221 13.54 6.72 -20.59
CA LEU A 221 13.65 5.32 -21.00
C LEU A 221 15.02 4.92 -21.57
N LYS A 222 15.94 5.86 -21.83
CA LYS A 222 17.31 5.54 -22.29
C LYS A 222 18.06 4.55 -21.38
N GLN A 223 17.76 4.55 -20.10
CA GLN A 223 18.38 3.66 -19.11
C GLN A 223 17.93 2.18 -19.24
N LEU A 224 16.95 1.86 -20.08
CA LEU A 224 16.44 0.50 -20.23
C LEU A 224 17.20 -0.34 -21.27
N GLU A 225 18.22 0.23 -21.91
CA GLU A 225 19.00 -0.47 -22.96
C GLU A 225 18.13 -1.10 -24.06
N VAL A 226 17.01 -0.44 -24.38
CA VAL A 226 16.11 -0.88 -25.44
C VAL A 226 16.69 -0.54 -26.81
N ASN A 227 16.47 -1.43 -27.80
CA ASN A 227 16.90 -1.22 -29.18
C ASN A 227 16.41 0.15 -29.72
N GLY A 228 17.35 0.92 -30.31
CA GLY A 228 17.09 2.25 -30.85
C GLY A 228 16.01 2.27 -31.94
N GLU A 229 15.92 1.22 -32.76
CA GLU A 229 14.89 1.07 -33.79
C GLU A 229 13.49 0.96 -33.16
N LYS A 230 13.34 0.14 -32.10
CA LYS A 230 12.08 0.06 -31.35
C LYS A 230 11.69 1.41 -30.78
N MET A 231 12.64 2.16 -30.20
CA MET A 231 12.36 3.51 -29.69
C MET A 231 11.85 4.47 -30.77
N GLN A 232 12.28 4.32 -32.02
CA GLN A 232 11.76 5.13 -33.14
C GLN A 232 10.36 4.72 -33.55
N GLN A 233 10.01 3.44 -33.41
CA GLN A 233 8.73 2.87 -33.82
C GLN A 233 7.62 2.99 -32.77
N VAL A 234 7.91 3.43 -31.53
CA VAL A 234 6.92 3.51 -30.43
C VAL A 234 5.66 4.24 -30.84
N LEU A 235 5.78 5.42 -31.46
CA LEU A 235 4.61 6.21 -31.85
C LEU A 235 3.72 5.46 -32.86
N SER A 236 4.30 4.89 -33.89
CA SER A 236 3.56 4.17 -34.94
C SER A 236 2.93 2.86 -34.48
N LYS A 237 3.56 2.17 -33.51
CA LYS A 237 3.11 0.86 -33.02
C LYS A 237 2.18 0.94 -31.81
N THR A 238 2.34 1.95 -30.96
CA THR A 238 1.59 2.07 -29.69
C THR A 238 0.67 3.29 -29.62
N GLY A 239 0.85 4.26 -30.51
CA GLY A 239 0.18 5.56 -30.46
C GLY A 239 0.74 6.51 -29.39
N ILE A 240 1.86 6.16 -28.74
CA ILE A 240 2.44 6.94 -27.62
C ILE A 240 3.56 7.83 -28.14
N ASP A 241 3.39 9.15 -28.00
CA ASP A 241 4.45 10.11 -28.27
C ASP A 241 5.46 10.12 -27.11
N LEU A 242 6.71 9.76 -27.40
CA LEU A 242 7.80 9.78 -26.42
C LEU A 242 8.23 11.20 -26.00
N GLY A 243 7.70 12.25 -26.61
CA GLY A 243 7.79 13.64 -26.17
C GLY A 243 6.98 13.91 -24.90
N ARG A 244 5.98 13.10 -24.60
CA ARG A 244 5.16 13.19 -23.38
C ARG A 244 5.99 12.91 -22.14
N ARG A 245 5.45 13.34 -20.98
CA ARG A 245 6.00 12.97 -19.65
C ARG A 245 5.28 11.77 -19.07
N ALA A 246 5.95 11.05 -18.18
CA ALA A 246 5.44 9.84 -17.55
C ALA A 246 4.07 10.04 -16.86
N GLU A 247 3.90 11.18 -16.17
CA GLU A 247 2.66 11.47 -15.45
C GLU A 247 1.42 11.60 -16.34
N THR A 248 1.59 11.74 -17.65
CA THR A 248 0.46 11.84 -18.59
C THR A 248 -0.03 10.50 -19.13
N LEU A 249 0.70 9.39 -18.89
CA LEU A 249 0.35 8.08 -19.42
C LEU A 249 -0.59 7.35 -18.44
N SER A 250 -1.64 6.71 -19.01
CA SER A 250 -2.48 5.79 -18.26
C SER A 250 -1.76 4.45 -18.00
N VAL A 251 -2.34 3.61 -17.12
CA VAL A 251 -1.84 2.25 -16.85
C VAL A 251 -1.84 1.41 -18.14
N GLU A 252 -2.89 1.55 -18.97
CA GLU A 252 -3.05 0.85 -20.25
C GLU A 252 -2.00 1.32 -21.27
N GLU A 253 -1.69 2.62 -21.30
CA GLU A 253 -0.62 3.16 -22.16
C GLU A 253 0.75 2.62 -21.74
N PHE A 254 1.02 2.55 -20.43
CA PHE A 254 2.24 1.91 -19.93
C PHE A 254 2.31 0.43 -20.28
N GLY A 255 1.17 -0.30 -20.24
CA GLY A 255 1.10 -1.70 -20.67
C GLY A 255 1.51 -1.87 -22.12
N ARG A 256 0.85 -1.13 -23.04
CA ARG A 256 1.19 -1.16 -24.49
C ARG A 256 2.65 -0.81 -24.75
N LEU A 257 3.17 0.21 -24.04
CA LEU A 257 4.56 0.63 -24.16
C LEU A 257 5.52 -0.47 -23.74
N ALA A 258 5.26 -1.10 -22.58
CA ALA A 258 6.09 -2.16 -22.05
C ALA A 258 6.07 -3.41 -22.95
N ASP A 259 4.90 -3.86 -23.37
CA ASP A 259 4.78 -5.04 -24.23
C ASP A 259 5.50 -4.85 -25.58
N PHE A 260 5.38 -3.66 -26.18
CA PHE A 260 6.08 -3.36 -27.43
C PHE A 260 7.60 -3.28 -27.25
N LEU A 261 8.09 -2.66 -26.17
CA LEU A 261 9.53 -2.53 -25.94
C LEU A 261 10.17 -3.85 -25.49
N GLY A 262 9.40 -4.72 -24.81
CA GLY A 262 9.86 -6.02 -24.31
C GLY A 262 9.80 -7.17 -25.30
N SER A 263 8.98 -7.05 -26.38
CA SER A 263 8.91 -8.03 -27.47
C SER A 263 10.16 -7.92 -28.39
#